data_2231b21f861391db8a876f2c5f724913
#
_entry.id   2231b21f861391db8a876f2c5f724913
#
_cell.length_a   1.000
_cell.length_b   1.000
_cell.length_c   1.000
_cell.angle_alpha   90.00
_cell.angle_beta   90.00
_cell.angle_gamma   90.00
#
_symmetry.space_group_name_H-M   'P 1'
#
loop_
_entity.id
_entity.type
_entity.pdbx_description
1 polymer ?
#
loop_
_entity_poly.entity_id
_entity_poly.type
_entity_poly.pdbx_seq_one_letter_code
_entity_poly.pdbx_strand_id
1 'polypeptide(L)'
;MRFFPPKWRKTKENFTNETMRQLRLTPSTLRGQTTNLCLFGNTLLTLSLSSSQQQQTDLKASPEQKKKVVIVGGGLSGLACGKYLAEAGHEPIVLEARDVLGGKVSAWKDKDGDWIETGLHIFFGAYPNMMNLFSELDIEDRLQWKVHKMIFAMQELPGEFTTFDFIKGIPAPLNFGLAILLNQKMLTLPEKIQTAPPLLPMLIEGQDFIDKQDELSVTDFMRKYGMPERINEEVFISMAKALDFIDPDKLSMTVVLTAMNRFLNETDGLQMAFLDGNQPDRLCEPMKQSIEKNGGKVLMKQRVKEWVLNEDDSVKHILMANGEVIEADEFISAVPVDVMKRMCPEPWTKMPFFQQMKQLEGIPVINIHLWFDRKLQNVDHLCFSRSPLLSVYADMSTTCKEYYDEEKSMIELVFAPCSPIAGGETNWIAKSNQEIVDATMLELERLFPLEIGPKSPDGVGAKLLKHAVVKTPRSVYAAIPGRNKFRPSQETPIKNFTLAGDYTSQKFLGSMEGAVLGGKLAAEVVASRAKGMKTQGLKAVQKSIIDSIGPAKEPLGVVGESEFAFGGGKVMEDADEAELANFDAEQLTKLDGWTGSKEAASVRAR
;
A
#
# COMPACT_ATOMS: atom_id res chain seq x y z
N MET A 1 22.36 32.80 -16.59
CA MET A 1 23.20 31.59 -16.52
C MET A 1 24.29 31.71 -15.44
N ARG A 2 23.94 32.01 -14.19
CA ARG A 2 24.91 32.12 -13.06
C ARG A 2 24.35 31.56 -11.76
N PHE A 3 23.61 30.42 -11.82
CA PHE A 3 22.99 29.84 -10.59
C PHE A 3 23.15 28.32 -10.48
N PHE A 4 24.30 27.77 -10.89
CA PHE A 4 24.60 26.35 -10.61
C PHE A 4 25.98 26.21 -9.97
N PRO A 5 26.14 25.38 -8.92
CA PRO A 5 27.44 25.12 -8.31
C PRO A 5 28.39 24.38 -9.29
N PRO A 6 29.72 24.54 -9.15
CA PRO A 6 30.72 24.05 -10.13
C PRO A 6 30.69 22.53 -10.43
N LYS A 7 30.25 21.71 -9.50
CA LYS A 7 30.11 20.25 -9.70
C LYS A 7 29.07 19.85 -10.76
N TRP A 8 28.04 20.65 -10.94
CA TRP A 8 26.97 20.39 -11.91
C TRP A 8 27.38 20.66 -13.35
N ARG A 9 28.33 21.53 -13.59
CA ARG A 9 28.81 21.84 -14.96
C ARG A 9 29.52 20.65 -15.60
N LYS A 10 30.35 19.93 -14.86
CA LYS A 10 31.07 18.74 -15.41
C LYS A 10 30.14 17.56 -15.68
N THR A 11 29.13 17.35 -14.83
CA THR A 11 28.13 16.27 -15.02
C THR A 11 27.21 16.57 -16.22
N LYS A 12 26.86 17.85 -16.44
CA LYS A 12 25.98 18.26 -17.53
C LYS A 12 26.65 18.17 -18.90
N GLU A 13 27.94 18.47 -19.00
CA GLU A 13 28.69 18.35 -20.27
C GLU A 13 28.90 16.89 -20.68
N ASN A 14 29.14 15.99 -19.74
CA ASN A 14 29.25 14.56 -20.02
C ASN A 14 27.88 13.92 -20.36
N PHE A 15 26.82 14.33 -19.64
CA PHE A 15 25.47 13.80 -19.83
C PHE A 15 24.87 14.19 -21.19
N THR A 16 25.00 15.48 -21.60
CA THR A 16 24.50 15.95 -22.91
C THR A 16 25.25 15.34 -24.09
N ASN A 17 26.54 15.10 -23.97
CA ASN A 17 27.33 14.56 -25.08
C ASN A 17 27.12 13.04 -25.30
N GLU A 18 26.88 12.29 -24.24
CA GLU A 18 26.66 10.84 -24.34
C GLU A 18 25.21 10.50 -24.72
N THR A 19 24.24 11.22 -24.16
CA THR A 19 22.81 11.08 -24.50
C THR A 19 22.50 11.53 -25.92
N MET A 20 23.14 12.60 -26.39
CA MET A 20 22.99 13.09 -27.78
C MET A 20 23.72 12.22 -28.79
N ARG A 21 24.72 11.44 -28.40
CA ARG A 21 25.34 10.42 -29.28
C ARG A 21 24.47 9.19 -29.48
N GLN A 22 23.67 8.81 -28.50
CA GLN A 22 22.73 7.68 -28.60
C GLN A 22 21.43 8.04 -29.34
N LEU A 23 21.06 9.32 -29.42
CA LEU A 23 19.84 9.81 -30.06
C LEU A 23 20.03 10.26 -31.53
N ARG A 24 21.18 10.03 -32.17
CA ARG A 24 21.35 10.29 -33.62
C ARG A 24 20.68 9.18 -34.44
N LEU A 25 19.37 9.22 -34.51
CA LEU A 25 18.58 8.48 -35.50
C LEU A 25 18.46 9.38 -36.77
N THR A 26 18.94 8.88 -37.90
CA THR A 26 18.78 9.55 -39.18
C THR A 26 17.33 9.38 -39.69
N PRO A 27 16.78 10.37 -40.47
CA PRO A 27 15.38 10.32 -40.93
C PRO A 27 14.99 9.11 -41.79
N SER A 28 15.94 8.34 -42.27
CA SER A 28 15.68 7.14 -43.08
C SER A 28 15.28 5.90 -42.26
N THR A 29 15.51 5.90 -40.95
CA THR A 29 15.22 4.76 -40.07
C THR A 29 13.78 4.81 -39.50
N LEU A 30 13.09 5.93 -39.61
CA LEU A 30 11.76 6.13 -39.01
C LEU A 30 10.60 5.54 -39.83
N ARG A 31 10.78 5.23 -41.13
CA ARG A 31 9.70 4.67 -41.95
C ARG A 31 9.55 3.15 -41.86
N GLY A 32 10.48 2.42 -41.29
CA GLY A 32 10.42 0.97 -41.15
C GLY A 32 10.12 0.45 -39.74
N GLN A 33 10.18 1.31 -38.73
CA GLN A 33 10.08 0.86 -37.32
C GLN A 33 8.70 1.01 -36.69
N THR A 34 7.78 1.83 -37.25
CA THR A 34 6.43 1.99 -36.69
C THR A 34 5.57 0.72 -36.81
N THR A 35 5.82 -0.11 -37.82
CA THR A 35 5.14 -1.41 -37.97
C THR A 35 5.75 -2.50 -37.10
N ASN A 36 7.05 -2.38 -36.77
CA ASN A 36 7.73 -3.36 -35.92
C ASN A 36 7.55 -3.10 -34.42
N LEU A 37 7.31 -1.86 -33.98
CA LEU A 37 7.02 -1.59 -32.56
C LEU A 37 5.68 -2.16 -32.10
N CYS A 38 4.65 -2.14 -32.95
CA CYS A 38 3.37 -2.80 -32.63
C CYS A 38 3.48 -4.32 -32.60
N LEU A 39 4.34 -4.90 -33.47
CA LEU A 39 4.60 -6.35 -33.48
C LEU A 39 5.46 -6.79 -32.29
N PHE A 40 6.44 -5.98 -31.87
CA PHE A 40 7.26 -6.26 -30.68
C PHE A 40 6.43 -6.14 -29.39
N GLY A 41 5.52 -5.18 -29.28
CA GLY A 41 4.63 -5.05 -28.12
C GLY A 41 3.74 -6.29 -27.95
N ASN A 42 3.09 -6.74 -29.01
CA ASN A 42 2.26 -7.95 -28.97
C ASN A 42 3.06 -9.24 -28.80
N THR A 43 4.28 -9.32 -29.35
CA THR A 43 5.14 -10.50 -29.21
C THR A 43 5.76 -10.58 -27.81
N LEU A 44 6.10 -9.47 -27.18
CA LEU A 44 6.55 -9.43 -25.78
C LEU A 44 5.41 -9.74 -24.80
N LEU A 45 4.18 -9.26 -25.05
CA LEU A 45 3.02 -9.63 -24.24
C LEU A 45 2.67 -11.12 -24.37
N THR A 46 2.69 -11.67 -25.60
CA THR A 46 2.46 -13.11 -25.82
C THR A 46 3.60 -13.98 -25.27
N LEU A 47 4.86 -13.53 -25.32
CA LEU A 47 6.00 -14.21 -24.70
C LEU A 47 5.96 -14.11 -23.17
N SER A 48 5.53 -12.99 -22.60
CA SER A 48 5.39 -12.86 -21.15
C SER A 48 4.19 -13.66 -20.61
N LEU A 49 3.08 -13.71 -21.34
CA LEU A 49 1.92 -14.55 -20.99
C LEU A 49 2.24 -16.04 -21.15
N SER A 50 2.96 -16.44 -22.21
CA SER A 50 3.41 -17.83 -22.38
C SER A 50 4.43 -18.24 -21.33
N SER A 51 5.34 -17.35 -20.95
CA SER A 51 6.33 -17.64 -19.89
C SER A 51 5.67 -17.72 -18.50
N SER A 52 4.67 -16.92 -18.22
CA SER A 52 3.94 -16.99 -16.95
C SER A 52 3.05 -18.24 -16.84
N GLN A 53 2.41 -18.65 -17.96
CA GLN A 53 1.67 -19.91 -18.02
C GLN A 53 2.60 -21.14 -17.98
N GLN A 54 3.77 -21.08 -18.60
CA GLN A 54 4.79 -22.12 -18.53
C GLN A 54 5.33 -22.24 -17.10
N GLN A 55 5.65 -21.14 -16.42
CA GLN A 55 6.06 -21.16 -15.01
C GLN A 55 4.98 -21.72 -14.08
N GLN A 56 3.70 -21.38 -14.33
CA GLN A 56 2.59 -21.93 -13.55
C GLN A 56 2.41 -23.45 -13.75
N THR A 57 2.63 -23.97 -14.97
CA THR A 57 2.61 -25.41 -15.24
C THR A 57 3.81 -26.12 -14.64
N ASP A 58 4.98 -25.48 -14.61
CA ASP A 58 6.19 -26.03 -14.01
C ASP A 58 6.13 -26.14 -12.48
N LEU A 59 5.24 -25.38 -11.82
CA LEU A 59 5.04 -25.39 -10.37
C LEU A 59 3.96 -26.38 -9.90
N LYS A 60 3.19 -27.01 -10.80
CA LYS A 60 2.20 -28.02 -10.38
C LYS A 60 2.84 -29.20 -9.68
N ALA A 61 2.36 -29.49 -8.47
CA ALA A 61 2.82 -30.61 -7.66
C ALA A 61 2.34 -31.95 -8.21
N SER A 62 3.21 -32.95 -8.26
CA SER A 62 2.77 -34.33 -8.36
C SER A 62 2.11 -34.79 -7.05
N PRO A 63 1.34 -35.89 -7.03
CA PRO A 63 0.72 -36.38 -5.80
C PRO A 63 1.72 -36.57 -4.63
N GLU A 64 2.95 -36.99 -4.93
CA GLU A 64 4.03 -37.19 -3.94
C GLU A 64 4.64 -35.88 -3.42
N GLN A 65 4.49 -34.79 -4.17
CA GLN A 65 4.97 -33.44 -3.83
C GLN A 65 3.91 -32.58 -3.16
N LYS A 66 2.66 -33.08 -3.09
CA LYS A 66 1.55 -32.36 -2.49
C LYS A 66 1.82 -32.08 -1.01
N LYS A 67 1.64 -30.83 -0.58
CA LYS A 67 1.87 -30.36 0.77
C LYS A 67 0.58 -29.85 1.39
N LYS A 68 0.36 -30.15 2.65
CA LYS A 68 -0.59 -29.46 3.50
C LYS A 68 0.06 -28.18 4.00
N VAL A 69 -0.53 -27.03 3.70
CA VAL A 69 0.06 -25.70 3.99
C VAL A 69 -0.90 -24.91 4.86
N VAL A 70 -0.48 -24.50 6.04
CA VAL A 70 -1.28 -23.62 6.89
C VAL A 70 -0.83 -22.17 6.70
N ILE A 71 -1.79 -21.29 6.38
CA ILE A 71 -1.59 -19.87 6.15
C ILE A 71 -2.33 -19.09 7.23
N VAL A 72 -1.60 -18.31 8.02
CA VAL A 72 -2.16 -17.48 9.09
C VAL A 72 -2.40 -16.08 8.61
N GLY A 73 -3.65 -15.66 8.50
CA GLY A 73 -4.13 -14.37 8.03
C GLY A 73 -4.93 -14.45 6.72
N GLY A 74 -6.20 -14.05 6.78
CA GLY A 74 -7.16 -14.02 5.65
C GLY A 74 -7.23 -12.66 4.94
N GLY A 75 -6.14 -11.86 4.97
CA GLY A 75 -5.99 -10.67 4.14
C GLY A 75 -5.63 -11.01 2.70
N LEU A 76 -5.53 -10.00 1.81
CA LEU A 76 -5.24 -10.20 0.38
C LEU A 76 -4.00 -11.07 0.15
N SER A 77 -2.95 -10.89 0.95
CA SER A 77 -1.72 -11.67 0.78
C SER A 77 -1.92 -13.15 1.12
N GLY A 78 -2.62 -13.46 2.22
CA GLY A 78 -2.91 -14.84 2.59
C GLY A 78 -3.89 -15.53 1.63
N LEU A 79 -4.92 -14.82 1.18
CA LEU A 79 -5.87 -15.32 0.18
C LEU A 79 -5.19 -15.55 -1.17
N ALA A 80 -4.33 -14.62 -1.64
CA ALA A 80 -3.57 -14.80 -2.87
C ALA A 80 -2.62 -16.00 -2.77
N CYS A 81 -1.90 -16.11 -1.65
CA CYS A 81 -1.02 -17.26 -1.39
C CYS A 81 -1.80 -18.58 -1.42
N GLY A 82 -2.94 -18.64 -0.73
CA GLY A 82 -3.82 -19.81 -0.72
C GLY A 82 -4.33 -20.20 -2.11
N LYS A 83 -4.77 -19.19 -2.91
CA LYS A 83 -5.22 -19.39 -4.30
C LYS A 83 -4.12 -20.03 -5.15
N TYR A 84 -2.94 -19.42 -5.19
CA TYR A 84 -1.85 -19.92 -6.04
C TYR A 84 -1.31 -21.28 -5.59
N LEU A 85 -1.30 -21.58 -4.29
CA LEU A 85 -0.94 -22.90 -3.77
C LEU A 85 -1.98 -23.97 -4.12
N ALA A 86 -3.27 -23.67 -4.00
CA ALA A 86 -4.34 -24.58 -4.39
C ALA A 86 -4.28 -24.92 -5.88
N GLU A 87 -4.09 -23.92 -6.73
CA GLU A 87 -3.92 -24.10 -8.18
C GLU A 87 -2.63 -24.87 -8.55
N ALA A 88 -1.58 -24.75 -7.73
CA ALA A 88 -0.37 -25.54 -7.85
C ALA A 88 -0.55 -26.99 -7.34
N GLY A 89 -1.72 -27.37 -6.83
CA GLY A 89 -2.05 -28.74 -6.39
C GLY A 89 -1.72 -29.05 -4.93
N HIS A 90 -1.34 -28.04 -4.12
CA HIS A 90 -1.18 -28.17 -2.67
C HIS A 90 -2.52 -28.08 -1.94
N GLU A 91 -2.51 -28.35 -0.62
CA GLU A 91 -3.69 -28.24 0.25
C GLU A 91 -3.56 -27.06 1.23
N PRO A 92 -3.83 -25.80 0.79
CA PRO A 92 -3.78 -24.65 1.68
C PRO A 92 -4.97 -24.62 2.64
N ILE A 93 -4.70 -24.24 3.89
CA ILE A 93 -5.70 -23.94 4.92
C ILE A 93 -5.42 -22.52 5.39
N VAL A 94 -6.25 -21.57 4.96
CA VAL A 94 -6.16 -20.18 5.39
C VAL A 94 -6.95 -20.00 6.68
N LEU A 95 -6.29 -19.48 7.71
CA LEU A 95 -6.87 -19.21 9.03
C LEU A 95 -7.03 -17.70 9.23
N GLU A 96 -8.26 -17.22 9.41
CA GLU A 96 -8.57 -15.84 9.73
C GLU A 96 -9.15 -15.73 11.15
N ALA A 97 -8.59 -14.84 11.96
CA ALA A 97 -8.99 -14.66 13.35
C ALA A 97 -10.39 -14.02 13.50
N ARG A 98 -10.79 -13.21 12.52
CA ARG A 98 -12.06 -12.47 12.47
C ARG A 98 -13.15 -13.29 11.78
N ASP A 99 -14.35 -12.75 11.77
CA ASP A 99 -15.50 -13.26 11.01
C ASP A 99 -15.67 -12.60 9.64
N VAL A 100 -14.68 -11.83 9.21
CA VAL A 100 -14.62 -11.17 7.91
C VAL A 100 -13.23 -11.31 7.29
N LEU A 101 -13.20 -11.56 5.98
CA LEU A 101 -11.97 -11.64 5.18
C LEU A 101 -11.50 -10.25 4.75
N GLY A 102 -10.29 -10.19 4.19
CA GLY A 102 -9.73 -8.99 3.57
C GLY A 102 -8.65 -8.29 4.39
N GLY A 103 -8.63 -8.48 5.72
CA GLY A 103 -7.63 -7.83 6.57
C GLY A 103 -7.73 -6.31 6.49
N LYS A 104 -6.75 -5.64 5.86
CA LYS A 104 -6.74 -4.17 5.66
C LYS A 104 -7.77 -3.68 4.61
N VAL A 105 -8.37 -4.55 3.83
CA VAL A 105 -9.46 -4.24 2.88
C VAL A 105 -10.79 -4.84 3.33
N SER A 106 -10.96 -5.10 4.61
CA SER A 106 -12.22 -5.64 5.12
C SER A 106 -13.32 -4.57 5.22
N ALA A 107 -14.55 -5.02 5.26
CA ALA A 107 -15.73 -4.21 5.50
C ALA A 107 -16.75 -5.02 6.29
N TRP A 108 -17.67 -4.38 6.96
CA TRP A 108 -18.77 -5.00 7.72
C TRP A 108 -20.01 -4.09 7.68
N LYS A 109 -21.15 -4.66 8.00
CA LYS A 109 -22.36 -3.88 8.14
C LYS A 109 -22.51 -3.37 9.58
N ASP A 110 -22.87 -2.10 9.71
CA ASP A 110 -23.24 -1.53 10.98
C ASP A 110 -24.68 -1.94 11.40
N LYS A 111 -25.16 -1.40 12.52
CA LYS A 111 -26.50 -1.68 13.04
C LYS A 111 -27.64 -1.25 12.12
N ASP A 112 -27.40 -0.26 11.25
CA ASP A 112 -28.37 0.28 10.31
C ASP A 112 -28.35 -0.47 8.96
N GLY A 113 -27.36 -1.37 8.77
CA GLY A 113 -27.17 -2.16 7.57
C GLY A 113 -26.25 -1.52 6.54
N ASP A 114 -25.66 -0.36 6.83
CA ASP A 114 -24.71 0.32 5.99
C ASP A 114 -23.34 -0.35 6.05
N TRP A 115 -22.63 -0.41 4.91
CA TRP A 115 -21.27 -0.91 4.87
C TRP A 115 -20.29 0.11 5.46
N ILE A 116 -19.42 -0.38 6.33
CA ILE A 116 -18.30 0.36 6.90
C ILE A 116 -17.01 -0.33 6.42
N GLU A 117 -16.22 0.38 5.64
CA GLU A 117 -14.94 -0.10 5.10
C GLU A 117 -13.77 0.33 5.98
N THR A 118 -12.71 -0.48 6.01
CA THR A 118 -11.49 -0.15 6.75
C THR A 118 -10.67 0.95 6.10
N GLY A 119 -10.94 1.29 4.86
CA GLY A 119 -10.26 2.32 4.09
C GLY A 119 -10.86 2.51 2.71
N LEU A 120 -10.64 3.69 2.14
CA LEU A 120 -10.99 4.02 0.77
C LEU A 120 -10.02 3.30 -0.19
N HIS A 121 -10.49 2.26 -0.87
CA HIS A 121 -9.68 1.36 -1.68
C HIS A 121 -9.82 1.67 -3.17
N ILE A 122 -8.70 2.02 -3.80
CA ILE A 122 -8.63 2.39 -5.21
C ILE A 122 -7.73 1.41 -5.97
N PHE A 123 -8.20 0.96 -7.13
CA PHE A 123 -7.43 0.15 -8.06
C PHE A 123 -6.84 1.03 -9.16
N PHE A 124 -5.62 0.72 -9.58
CA PHE A 124 -4.90 1.46 -10.61
C PHE A 124 -4.55 0.55 -11.79
N GLY A 125 -4.51 1.10 -12.98
CA GLY A 125 -4.04 0.39 -14.17
C GLY A 125 -2.60 -0.13 -14.02
N ALA A 126 -1.78 0.52 -13.17
CA ALA A 126 -0.43 0.09 -12.81
C ALA A 126 -0.35 -1.04 -11.77
N TYR A 127 -1.46 -1.75 -11.49
CA TYR A 127 -1.53 -2.89 -10.58
C TYR A 127 -1.60 -4.22 -11.33
N PRO A 128 -0.53 -4.70 -11.99
CA PRO A 128 -0.59 -5.84 -12.90
C PRO A 128 -0.96 -7.15 -12.21
N ASN A 129 -0.53 -7.38 -10.95
CA ASN A 129 -0.88 -8.61 -10.24
C ASN A 129 -2.35 -8.60 -9.78
N MET A 130 -2.88 -7.43 -9.38
CA MET A 130 -4.30 -7.27 -9.10
C MET A 130 -5.15 -7.46 -10.36
N MET A 131 -4.79 -6.81 -11.48
CA MET A 131 -5.52 -6.97 -12.75
C MET A 131 -5.51 -8.43 -13.22
N ASN A 132 -4.36 -9.10 -13.14
CA ASN A 132 -4.27 -10.52 -13.44
C ASN A 132 -5.13 -11.38 -12.51
N LEU A 133 -5.17 -11.06 -11.21
CA LEU A 133 -6.03 -11.74 -10.23
C LEU A 133 -7.52 -11.57 -10.57
N PHE A 134 -7.96 -10.35 -10.94
CA PHE A 134 -9.34 -10.12 -11.37
C PHE A 134 -9.70 -10.95 -12.61
N SER A 135 -8.79 -11.02 -13.57
CA SER A 135 -8.97 -11.84 -14.79
C SER A 135 -9.00 -13.35 -14.48
N GLU A 136 -8.09 -13.84 -13.63
CA GLU A 136 -8.05 -15.25 -13.20
C GLU A 136 -9.30 -15.68 -12.42
N LEU A 137 -9.97 -14.73 -11.75
CA LEU A 137 -11.21 -14.96 -11.00
C LEU A 137 -12.48 -14.70 -11.82
N ASP A 138 -12.34 -14.19 -13.06
CA ASP A 138 -13.46 -13.79 -13.93
C ASP A 138 -14.39 -12.76 -13.28
N ILE A 139 -13.78 -11.70 -12.70
CA ILE A 139 -14.47 -10.61 -11.99
C ILE A 139 -14.01 -9.21 -12.43
N GLU A 140 -13.44 -9.07 -13.62
CA GLU A 140 -12.95 -7.80 -14.17
C GLU A 140 -14.07 -6.76 -14.33
N ASP A 141 -15.30 -7.22 -14.58
CA ASP A 141 -16.51 -6.41 -14.72
C ASP A 141 -16.95 -5.70 -13.42
N ARG A 142 -16.39 -6.10 -12.27
CA ARG A 142 -16.62 -5.42 -10.98
C ARG A 142 -15.82 -4.14 -10.83
N LEU A 143 -14.82 -3.90 -11.70
CA LEU A 143 -14.01 -2.68 -11.67
C LEU A 143 -14.73 -1.56 -12.42
N GLN A 144 -15.12 -0.53 -11.69
CA GLN A 144 -15.76 0.68 -12.22
C GLN A 144 -14.69 1.73 -12.58
N TRP A 145 -14.13 1.60 -13.80
CA TRP A 145 -13.10 2.51 -14.30
C TRP A 145 -13.61 3.94 -14.45
N LYS A 146 -12.88 4.89 -13.90
CA LYS A 146 -13.19 6.32 -13.98
C LYS A 146 -12.49 6.96 -15.17
N VAL A 147 -12.92 8.18 -15.52
CA VAL A 147 -12.26 8.98 -16.54
C VAL A 147 -10.79 9.14 -16.16
N HIS A 148 -9.88 8.96 -17.14
CA HIS A 148 -8.44 8.99 -16.88
C HIS A 148 -7.97 10.42 -16.58
N LYS A 149 -8.07 10.83 -15.33
CA LYS A 149 -7.63 12.12 -14.78
C LYS A 149 -7.27 12.01 -13.30
N MET A 150 -6.56 12.98 -12.79
CA MET A 150 -6.37 13.18 -11.34
C MET A 150 -7.03 14.51 -10.95
N ILE A 151 -7.74 14.53 -9.83
CA ILE A 151 -8.45 15.71 -9.32
C ILE A 151 -7.83 16.14 -8.00
N PHE A 152 -7.45 17.40 -7.89
CA PHE A 152 -6.89 17.98 -6.68
C PHE A 152 -7.75 19.16 -6.20
N ALA A 153 -8.12 19.14 -4.92
CA ALA A 153 -8.72 20.30 -4.26
C ALA A 153 -7.66 21.37 -4.02
N MET A 154 -7.98 22.62 -4.37
CA MET A 154 -7.06 23.76 -4.24
C MET A 154 -7.06 24.30 -2.82
N GLN A 155 -5.92 24.14 -2.10
CA GLN A 155 -5.84 24.54 -0.68
C GLN A 155 -6.04 26.05 -0.47
N GLU A 156 -5.43 26.87 -1.32
CA GLU A 156 -5.49 28.34 -1.22
C GLU A 156 -6.75 28.95 -1.84
N LEU A 157 -7.51 28.13 -2.58
CA LEU A 157 -8.76 28.52 -3.24
C LEU A 157 -9.87 27.58 -2.80
N PRO A 158 -10.45 27.77 -1.61
CA PRO A 158 -11.51 26.92 -1.08
C PRO A 158 -12.67 26.75 -2.07
N GLY A 159 -13.09 25.51 -2.30
CA GLY A 159 -14.12 25.16 -3.27
C GLY A 159 -13.66 25.04 -4.73
N GLU A 160 -12.40 25.37 -5.03
CA GLU A 160 -11.84 25.18 -6.37
C GLU A 160 -11.07 23.85 -6.50
N PHE A 161 -11.13 23.30 -7.70
CA PHE A 161 -10.43 22.07 -8.08
C PHE A 161 -9.57 22.31 -9.32
N THR A 162 -8.52 21.51 -9.46
CA THR A 162 -7.72 21.41 -10.67
C THR A 162 -7.54 19.96 -11.08
N THR A 163 -7.37 19.72 -12.38
CA THR A 163 -7.23 18.39 -12.94
C THR A 163 -5.94 18.24 -13.74
N PHE A 164 -5.40 17.02 -13.70
CA PHE A 164 -4.46 16.54 -14.71
C PHE A 164 -5.23 15.56 -15.59
N ASP A 165 -5.47 15.96 -16.84
CA ASP A 165 -6.24 15.16 -17.79
C ASP A 165 -5.31 14.38 -18.71
N PHE A 166 -5.48 13.06 -18.78
CA PHE A 166 -4.67 12.18 -19.61
C PHE A 166 -5.39 11.93 -20.94
N ILE A 167 -4.78 12.43 -22.02
CA ILE A 167 -5.37 12.36 -23.35
C ILE A 167 -5.32 10.93 -23.87
N LYS A 168 -6.47 10.37 -24.21
CA LYS A 168 -6.60 9.01 -24.76
C LYS A 168 -5.78 8.84 -26.04
N GLY A 169 -5.05 7.74 -26.14
CA GLY A 169 -4.24 7.38 -27.31
C GLY A 169 -2.83 7.97 -27.31
N ILE A 170 -2.46 8.76 -26.32
CA ILE A 170 -1.07 9.19 -26.10
C ILE A 170 -0.37 8.13 -25.24
N PRO A 171 0.73 7.50 -25.71
CA PRO A 171 1.41 6.48 -24.95
C PRO A 171 2.20 7.05 -23.76
N ALA A 172 2.43 6.23 -22.74
CA ALA A 172 3.35 6.55 -21.65
C ALA A 172 4.79 6.66 -22.17
N PRO A 173 5.65 7.53 -21.58
CA PRO A 173 5.34 8.50 -20.52
C PRO A 173 4.85 9.85 -21.07
N LEU A 174 4.59 9.99 -22.37
CA LEU A 174 4.24 11.27 -23.03
C LEU A 174 2.88 11.79 -22.56
N ASN A 175 1.91 10.91 -22.30
CA ASN A 175 0.60 11.28 -21.75
C ASN A 175 0.72 12.02 -20.42
N PHE A 176 1.59 11.55 -19.52
CA PHE A 176 1.85 12.17 -18.23
C PHE A 176 2.56 13.53 -18.39
N GLY A 177 3.62 13.57 -19.20
CA GLY A 177 4.33 14.82 -19.49
C GLY A 177 3.40 15.89 -20.05
N LEU A 178 2.48 15.50 -20.93
CA LEU A 178 1.50 16.42 -21.53
C LEU A 178 0.46 16.88 -20.49
N ALA A 179 -0.05 15.97 -19.64
CA ALA A 179 -0.98 16.33 -18.57
C ALA A 179 -0.36 17.35 -17.61
N ILE A 180 0.92 17.17 -17.23
CA ILE A 180 1.65 18.16 -16.42
C ILE A 180 1.79 19.49 -17.16
N LEU A 181 2.16 19.50 -18.44
CA LEU A 181 2.37 20.73 -19.20
C LEU A 181 1.06 21.52 -19.35
N LEU A 182 -0.06 20.86 -19.57
CA LEU A 182 -1.37 21.46 -19.77
C LEU A 182 -1.97 22.03 -18.48
N ASN A 183 -1.70 21.44 -17.32
CA ASN A 183 -2.14 21.99 -16.04
C ASN A 183 -1.32 23.25 -15.71
N GLN A 184 -1.97 24.42 -15.65
CA GLN A 184 -1.31 25.71 -15.38
C GLN A 184 -1.67 26.30 -14.01
N LYS A 185 -2.55 25.64 -13.25
CA LYS A 185 -2.99 26.12 -11.94
C LYS A 185 -2.00 25.79 -10.81
N MET A 186 -1.39 24.61 -10.85
CA MET A 186 -0.55 24.13 -9.75
C MET A 186 0.90 24.59 -9.86
N LEU A 187 1.53 24.42 -11.01
CA LEU A 187 2.94 24.76 -11.23
C LEU A 187 3.10 25.64 -12.45
N THR A 188 3.97 26.63 -12.34
CA THR A 188 4.41 27.44 -13.48
C THR A 188 5.35 26.66 -14.40
N LEU A 189 5.49 27.11 -15.66
CA LEU A 189 6.39 26.45 -16.61
C LEU A 189 7.86 26.38 -16.13
N PRO A 190 8.44 27.43 -15.53
CA PRO A 190 9.78 27.37 -14.94
C PRO A 190 9.90 26.29 -13.85
N GLU A 191 8.90 26.15 -12.96
CA GLU A 191 8.89 25.15 -11.90
C GLU A 191 8.80 23.73 -12.47
N LYS A 192 7.99 23.50 -13.51
CA LYS A 192 7.93 22.22 -14.23
C LYS A 192 9.27 21.85 -14.85
N ILE A 193 9.93 22.81 -15.50
CA ILE A 193 11.26 22.62 -16.10
C ILE A 193 12.32 22.32 -15.03
N GLN A 194 12.23 22.95 -13.86
CA GLN A 194 13.16 22.74 -12.75
C GLN A 194 12.94 21.37 -12.08
N THR A 195 11.69 20.89 -12.03
CA THR A 195 11.30 19.62 -11.39
C THR A 195 11.67 18.40 -12.24
N ALA A 196 11.59 18.47 -13.57
CA ALA A 196 11.76 17.33 -14.45
C ALA A 196 13.15 16.66 -14.36
N PRO A 197 14.30 17.37 -14.39
CA PRO A 197 15.63 16.73 -14.41
C PRO A 197 15.94 15.83 -13.22
N PRO A 198 15.57 16.15 -11.96
CA PRO A 198 15.75 15.25 -10.82
C PRO A 198 14.99 13.92 -10.90
N LEU A 199 13.89 13.89 -11.65
CA LEU A 199 13.03 12.72 -11.79
C LEU A 199 13.36 11.85 -13.01
N LEU A 200 14.09 12.40 -14.01
CA LEU A 200 14.48 11.64 -15.22
C LEU A 200 15.31 10.38 -14.96
N PRO A 201 16.27 10.35 -14.01
CA PRO A 201 17.03 9.13 -13.73
C PRO A 201 16.17 7.94 -13.34
N MET A 202 15.05 8.18 -12.68
CA MET A 202 14.06 7.13 -12.34
C MET A 202 13.53 6.42 -13.59
N LEU A 203 13.32 7.13 -14.70
CA LEU A 203 12.83 6.56 -15.95
C LEU A 203 13.94 5.82 -16.73
N ILE A 204 15.20 6.22 -16.56
CA ILE A 204 16.35 5.69 -17.30
C ILE A 204 16.99 4.51 -16.55
N GLU A 205 17.29 4.67 -15.26
CA GLU A 205 17.95 3.67 -14.41
C GLU A 205 16.95 2.75 -13.70
N GLY A 206 15.65 3.18 -13.62
CA GLY A 206 14.59 2.39 -13.01
C GLY A 206 14.82 2.12 -11.52
N GLN A 207 14.67 0.86 -11.10
CA GLN A 207 14.71 0.46 -9.69
C GLN A 207 16.06 0.76 -9.04
N ASP A 208 17.18 0.64 -9.77
CA ASP A 208 18.52 0.91 -9.22
C ASP A 208 18.70 2.36 -8.77
N PHE A 209 18.10 3.31 -9.47
CA PHE A 209 18.07 4.72 -9.02
C PHE A 209 17.17 4.90 -7.81
N ILE A 210 15.98 4.29 -7.85
CA ILE A 210 14.99 4.40 -6.78
C ILE A 210 15.56 3.91 -5.46
N ASP A 211 16.17 2.73 -5.44
CA ASP A 211 16.72 2.12 -4.23
C ASP A 211 17.83 2.95 -3.58
N LYS A 212 18.61 3.66 -4.38
CA LYS A 212 19.65 4.60 -3.90
C LYS A 212 19.09 5.82 -3.16
N GLN A 213 17.80 6.11 -3.29
CA GLN A 213 17.17 7.24 -2.62
C GLN A 213 16.52 6.88 -1.28
N ASP A 214 16.63 5.62 -0.81
CA ASP A 214 15.96 5.15 0.41
C ASP A 214 16.31 5.95 1.68
N GLU A 215 17.54 6.46 1.76
CA GLU A 215 18.00 7.25 2.91
C GLU A 215 17.48 8.70 2.93
N LEU A 216 16.74 9.14 1.89
CA LEU A 216 16.22 10.49 1.76
C LEU A 216 14.71 10.53 1.98
N SER A 217 14.24 11.48 2.78
CA SER A 217 12.84 11.86 2.75
C SER A 217 12.50 12.58 1.43
N VAL A 218 11.22 12.74 1.13
CA VAL A 218 10.77 13.49 -0.06
C VAL A 218 11.32 14.92 -0.01
N THR A 219 11.22 15.59 1.14
CA THR A 219 11.74 16.96 1.30
C THR A 219 13.27 17.03 1.24
N ASP A 220 13.99 16.01 1.74
CA ASP A 220 15.45 15.97 1.63
C ASP A 220 15.89 15.74 0.19
N PHE A 221 15.20 14.90 -0.56
CA PHE A 221 15.41 14.73 -1.99
C PHE A 221 15.20 16.05 -2.76
N MET A 222 14.09 16.74 -2.49
CA MET A 222 13.81 18.04 -3.11
C MET A 222 14.91 19.05 -2.83
N ARG A 223 15.32 19.16 -1.57
CA ARG A 223 16.40 20.07 -1.12
C ARG A 223 17.73 19.72 -1.81
N LYS A 224 18.09 18.43 -1.83
CA LYS A 224 19.31 17.91 -2.47
C LYS A 224 19.40 18.27 -3.94
N TYR A 225 18.28 18.19 -4.65
CA TYR A 225 18.23 18.41 -6.10
C TYR A 225 17.74 19.82 -6.50
N GLY A 226 17.48 20.70 -5.53
CA GLY A 226 17.05 22.07 -5.78
C GLY A 226 15.69 22.17 -6.46
N MET A 227 14.75 21.32 -6.09
CA MET A 227 13.37 21.37 -6.61
C MET A 227 12.61 22.55 -5.98
N PRO A 228 11.65 23.16 -6.69
CA PRO A 228 10.83 24.23 -6.14
C PRO A 228 9.99 23.72 -4.96
N GLU A 229 9.89 24.52 -3.88
CA GLU A 229 9.06 24.16 -2.71
C GLU A 229 7.58 23.97 -3.10
N ARG A 230 7.11 24.77 -4.03
CA ARG A 230 5.71 24.70 -4.48
C ARG A 230 5.30 23.31 -5.00
N ILE A 231 6.21 22.48 -5.54
CA ILE A 231 5.84 21.11 -5.93
C ILE A 231 5.51 20.24 -4.71
N ASN A 232 6.15 20.51 -3.55
CA ASN A 232 5.80 19.84 -2.31
C ASN A 232 4.35 20.20 -1.90
N GLU A 233 4.05 21.50 -1.85
CA GLU A 233 2.75 22.01 -1.43
C GLU A 233 1.63 21.55 -2.36
N GLU A 234 1.88 21.56 -3.67
CA GLU A 234 0.86 21.28 -4.68
C GLU A 234 0.67 19.79 -4.99
N VAL A 235 1.73 18.98 -4.89
CA VAL A 235 1.72 17.59 -5.36
C VAL A 235 2.15 16.60 -4.29
N PHE A 236 3.35 16.77 -3.71
CA PHE A 236 3.94 15.71 -2.92
C PHE A 236 3.25 15.49 -1.57
N ILE A 237 2.75 16.53 -0.92
CA ILE A 237 1.96 16.40 0.32
C ILE A 237 0.75 15.50 0.08
N SER A 238 -0.02 15.75 -0.97
CA SER A 238 -1.21 14.93 -1.27
C SER A 238 -0.84 13.51 -1.66
N MET A 239 0.21 13.34 -2.49
CA MET A 239 0.66 12.02 -2.91
C MET A 239 1.23 11.20 -1.74
N ALA A 240 2.07 11.78 -0.90
CA ALA A 240 2.67 11.12 0.24
C ALA A 240 1.62 10.58 1.21
N LYS A 241 0.64 11.42 1.54
CA LYS A 241 -0.47 11.03 2.40
C LYS A 241 -1.39 9.98 1.77
N ALA A 242 -1.59 10.03 0.45
CA ALA A 242 -2.40 9.05 -0.26
C ALA A 242 -1.71 7.68 -0.40
N LEU A 243 -0.38 7.67 -0.52
CA LEU A 243 0.40 6.45 -0.73
C LEU A 243 0.70 5.69 0.57
N ASP A 244 1.05 6.42 1.64
CA ASP A 244 1.54 5.77 2.86
C ASP A 244 1.13 6.52 4.16
N PHE A 245 0.19 7.47 4.10
CA PHE A 245 -0.37 8.24 5.24
C PHE A 245 0.68 9.06 6.02
N ILE A 246 1.82 9.35 5.41
CA ILE A 246 2.98 10.02 5.99
C ILE A 246 3.23 11.35 5.28
N ASP A 247 3.65 12.37 6.02
CA ASP A 247 4.06 13.63 5.42
C ASP A 247 5.41 13.53 4.68
N PRO A 248 5.67 14.37 3.67
CA PRO A 248 6.87 14.31 2.84
C PRO A 248 8.21 14.45 3.59
N ASP A 249 8.23 15.07 4.77
CA ASP A 249 9.43 15.20 5.61
C ASP A 249 9.81 13.89 6.30
N LYS A 250 8.88 12.95 6.42
CA LYS A 250 9.05 11.62 7.04
C LYS A 250 8.99 10.47 6.04
N LEU A 251 8.34 10.64 4.90
CA LEU A 251 8.20 9.59 3.89
C LEU A 251 9.50 9.41 3.11
N SER A 252 9.97 8.16 2.94
CA SER A 252 11.08 7.84 2.04
C SER A 252 10.74 8.22 0.60
N MET A 253 11.68 8.86 -0.10
CA MET A 253 11.53 9.20 -1.51
C MET A 253 11.35 7.98 -2.41
N THR A 254 11.79 6.79 -1.98
CA THR A 254 11.57 5.53 -2.72
C THR A 254 10.09 5.25 -2.97
N VAL A 255 9.21 5.61 -2.02
CA VAL A 255 7.75 5.43 -2.16
C VAL A 255 7.22 6.23 -3.34
N VAL A 256 7.51 7.54 -3.36
CA VAL A 256 7.04 8.43 -4.43
C VAL A 256 7.64 8.03 -5.77
N LEU A 257 8.96 7.76 -5.82
CA LEU A 257 9.63 7.35 -7.06
C LEU A 257 9.12 5.99 -7.57
N THR A 258 8.86 5.03 -6.69
CA THR A 258 8.28 3.73 -7.09
C THR A 258 6.90 3.91 -7.69
N ALA A 259 6.02 4.67 -7.02
CA ALA A 259 4.69 4.97 -7.54
C ALA A 259 4.77 5.68 -8.90
N MET A 260 5.56 6.75 -9.00
CA MET A 260 5.74 7.48 -10.26
C MET A 260 6.31 6.59 -11.36
N ASN A 261 7.33 5.77 -11.07
CA ASN A 261 7.91 4.88 -12.06
C ASN A 261 6.88 3.87 -12.61
N ARG A 262 6.03 3.30 -11.74
CA ARG A 262 4.98 2.37 -12.18
C ARG A 262 3.89 3.08 -12.99
N PHE A 263 3.42 4.22 -12.50
CA PHE A 263 2.40 5.00 -13.19
C PHE A 263 2.86 5.57 -14.54
N LEU A 264 4.14 5.91 -14.67
CA LEU A 264 4.70 6.51 -15.90
C LEU A 264 5.09 5.48 -16.96
N ASN A 265 5.27 4.22 -16.60
CA ASN A 265 5.63 3.17 -17.56
C ASN A 265 4.42 2.50 -18.23
N GLU A 266 3.22 2.72 -17.69
CA GLU A 266 1.98 2.16 -18.21
C GLU A 266 1.07 3.27 -18.75
N THR A 267 0.51 3.10 -19.96
CA THR A 267 -0.33 4.13 -20.61
C THR A 267 -1.55 4.50 -19.76
N ASP A 268 -2.20 3.52 -19.18
CA ASP A 268 -3.36 3.67 -18.30
C ASP A 268 -2.98 3.49 -16.82
N GLY A 269 -1.69 3.63 -16.48
CA GLY A 269 -1.17 3.35 -15.14
C GLY A 269 -1.82 4.17 -14.03
N LEU A 270 -2.17 5.42 -14.29
CA LEU A 270 -2.87 6.32 -13.36
C LEU A 270 -4.39 6.24 -13.48
N GLN A 271 -4.93 5.47 -14.43
CA GLN A 271 -6.37 5.29 -14.49
C GLN A 271 -6.86 4.56 -13.24
N MET A 272 -7.88 5.11 -12.62
CA MET A 272 -8.42 4.64 -11.34
C MET A 272 -9.73 3.88 -11.55
N ALA A 273 -9.94 2.87 -10.73
CA ALA A 273 -11.22 2.17 -10.63
C ALA A 273 -11.62 2.00 -9.17
N PHE A 274 -12.91 2.05 -8.93
CA PHE A 274 -13.52 1.59 -7.68
C PHE A 274 -14.10 0.19 -7.91
N LEU A 275 -14.18 -0.61 -6.86
CA LEU A 275 -14.97 -1.83 -6.91
C LEU A 275 -16.46 -1.47 -6.91
N ASP A 276 -17.29 -2.30 -7.52
CA ASP A 276 -18.74 -2.07 -7.63
C ASP A 276 -19.51 -2.32 -6.32
N GLY A 277 -18.80 -2.58 -5.23
CA GLY A 277 -19.30 -2.79 -3.88
C GLY A 277 -18.18 -3.13 -2.90
N ASN A 278 -18.55 -3.63 -1.73
CA ASN A 278 -17.63 -3.93 -0.64
C ASN A 278 -16.56 -4.97 -1.01
N GLN A 279 -15.36 -4.82 -0.47
CA GLN A 279 -14.22 -5.68 -0.79
C GLN A 279 -14.41 -7.15 -0.37
N PRO A 280 -14.98 -7.46 0.81
CA PRO A 280 -15.21 -8.85 1.22
C PRO A 280 -16.03 -9.66 0.22
N ASP A 281 -17.18 -9.15 -0.23
CA ASP A 281 -18.07 -9.89 -1.14
C ASP A 281 -17.58 -9.86 -2.59
N ARG A 282 -17.01 -8.72 -3.02
CA ARG A 282 -16.65 -8.51 -4.43
C ARG A 282 -15.30 -9.07 -4.82
N LEU A 283 -14.36 -9.16 -3.87
CA LEU A 283 -12.98 -9.62 -4.12
C LEU A 283 -12.60 -10.82 -3.25
N CYS A 284 -12.78 -10.74 -1.92
CA CYS A 284 -12.26 -11.78 -1.02
C CYS A 284 -13.04 -13.10 -1.12
N GLU A 285 -14.37 -13.04 -1.27
CA GLU A 285 -15.20 -14.24 -1.43
C GLU A 285 -14.88 -15.01 -2.73
N PRO A 286 -14.73 -14.38 -3.92
CA PRO A 286 -14.21 -15.08 -5.11
C PRO A 286 -12.84 -15.73 -4.92
N MET A 287 -11.91 -15.08 -4.20
CA MET A 287 -10.62 -15.70 -3.87
C MET A 287 -10.80 -16.95 -3.01
N LYS A 288 -11.63 -16.87 -1.97
CA LYS A 288 -11.97 -18.02 -1.11
C LYS A 288 -12.59 -19.15 -1.93
N GLN A 289 -13.57 -18.86 -2.79
CA GLN A 289 -14.22 -19.85 -3.66
C GLN A 289 -13.20 -20.53 -4.59
N SER A 290 -12.24 -19.78 -5.14
CA SER A 290 -11.15 -20.34 -5.94
C SER A 290 -10.27 -21.29 -5.13
N ILE A 291 -9.91 -20.93 -3.89
CA ILE A 291 -9.15 -21.81 -2.96
C ILE A 291 -9.91 -23.11 -2.70
N GLU A 292 -11.19 -23.00 -2.34
CA GLU A 292 -12.03 -24.15 -1.98
C GLU A 292 -12.32 -25.07 -3.17
N LYS A 293 -12.58 -24.48 -4.33
CA LYS A 293 -12.76 -25.21 -5.60
C LYS A 293 -11.55 -26.07 -5.97
N ASN A 294 -10.35 -25.59 -5.64
CA ASN A 294 -9.09 -26.29 -5.91
C ASN A 294 -8.60 -27.16 -4.72
N GLY A 295 -9.47 -27.44 -3.73
CA GLY A 295 -9.20 -28.39 -2.64
C GLY A 295 -8.57 -27.80 -1.38
N GLY A 296 -8.42 -26.47 -1.30
CA GLY A 296 -8.03 -25.76 -0.08
C GLY A 296 -9.21 -25.49 0.85
N LYS A 297 -8.94 -24.76 1.93
CA LYS A 297 -9.94 -24.34 2.93
C LYS A 297 -9.66 -22.92 3.39
N VAL A 298 -10.73 -22.16 3.66
CA VAL A 298 -10.65 -20.84 4.31
C VAL A 298 -11.54 -20.84 5.55
N LEU A 299 -10.93 -20.73 6.71
CA LEU A 299 -11.59 -20.86 8.00
C LEU A 299 -11.52 -19.52 8.76
N MET A 300 -12.69 -18.94 9.02
CA MET A 300 -12.84 -17.73 9.82
C MET A 300 -13.04 -18.04 11.30
N LYS A 301 -12.86 -17.03 12.17
CA LYS A 301 -12.91 -17.17 13.66
C LYS A 301 -11.89 -18.16 14.20
N GLN A 302 -10.77 -18.30 13.48
CA GLN A 302 -9.67 -19.20 13.79
C GLN A 302 -8.44 -18.39 14.24
N ARG A 303 -8.40 -18.03 15.51
CA ARG A 303 -7.28 -17.27 16.09
C ARG A 303 -6.13 -18.20 16.44
N VAL A 304 -4.99 -17.97 15.81
CA VAL A 304 -3.72 -18.63 16.15
C VAL A 304 -3.12 -17.95 17.38
N LYS A 305 -2.68 -18.75 18.36
CA LYS A 305 -2.01 -18.31 19.58
C LYS A 305 -0.50 -18.24 19.37
N GLU A 306 0.11 -19.36 18.92
CA GLU A 306 1.56 -19.46 18.79
C GLU A 306 2.02 -20.53 17.79
N TRP A 307 3.27 -20.40 17.35
CA TRP A 307 4.02 -21.38 16.59
C TRP A 307 4.77 -22.29 17.57
N VAL A 308 4.44 -23.58 17.63
CA VAL A 308 5.16 -24.56 18.46
C VAL A 308 6.29 -25.15 17.63
N LEU A 309 7.51 -25.16 18.15
CA LEU A 309 8.70 -25.55 17.42
C LEU A 309 9.14 -26.99 17.71
N ASN A 310 9.86 -27.56 16.76
CA ASN A 310 10.70 -28.74 16.92
C ASN A 310 12.07 -28.33 17.53
N GLU A 311 12.89 -29.31 17.87
CA GLU A 311 14.26 -29.10 18.39
C GLU A 311 15.19 -28.39 17.39
N ASP A 312 14.89 -28.45 16.11
CA ASP A 312 15.66 -27.80 15.03
C ASP A 312 15.10 -26.42 14.61
N ASP A 313 14.34 -25.79 15.49
CA ASP A 313 13.67 -24.51 15.30
C ASP A 313 12.63 -24.46 14.15
N SER A 314 12.35 -25.57 13.47
CA SER A 314 11.25 -25.64 12.50
C SER A 314 9.90 -25.68 13.19
N VAL A 315 8.83 -25.27 12.51
CA VAL A 315 7.48 -25.33 13.07
C VAL A 315 7.00 -26.77 13.13
N LYS A 316 6.60 -27.22 14.32
CA LYS A 316 5.99 -28.53 14.56
C LYS A 316 4.49 -28.50 14.27
N HIS A 317 3.80 -27.53 14.85
CA HIS A 317 2.37 -27.29 14.66
C HIS A 317 2.00 -25.87 15.09
N ILE A 318 0.77 -25.48 14.82
CA ILE A 318 0.17 -24.25 15.34
C ILE A 318 -0.72 -24.60 16.54
N LEU A 319 -0.60 -23.83 17.62
CA LEU A 319 -1.54 -23.85 18.74
C LEU A 319 -2.58 -22.74 18.52
N MET A 320 -3.85 -23.10 18.51
CA MET A 320 -4.96 -22.18 18.40
C MET A 320 -5.34 -21.59 19.77
N ALA A 321 -6.01 -20.43 19.78
CA ALA A 321 -6.46 -19.79 21.02
C ALA A 321 -7.48 -20.63 21.81
N ASN A 322 -8.22 -21.51 21.14
CA ASN A 322 -9.16 -22.46 21.75
C ASN A 322 -8.48 -23.76 22.26
N GLY A 323 -7.14 -23.87 22.13
CA GLY A 323 -6.36 -25.04 22.52
C GLY A 323 -6.25 -26.13 21.45
N GLU A 324 -6.89 -25.97 20.30
CA GLU A 324 -6.77 -26.90 19.18
C GLU A 324 -5.36 -26.84 18.58
N VAL A 325 -4.88 -27.96 18.05
CA VAL A 325 -3.58 -28.11 17.39
C VAL A 325 -3.80 -28.40 15.91
N ILE A 326 -3.10 -27.64 15.04
CA ILE A 326 -3.14 -27.84 13.59
C ILE A 326 -1.74 -28.20 13.10
N GLU A 327 -1.59 -29.40 12.57
CA GLU A 327 -0.36 -29.91 11.95
C GLU A 327 -0.39 -29.69 10.43
N ALA A 328 0.79 -29.39 9.86
CA ALA A 328 0.98 -29.23 8.42
C ALA A 328 2.45 -29.50 8.03
N ASP A 329 2.71 -29.62 6.74
CA ASP A 329 4.07 -29.74 6.18
C ASP A 329 4.78 -28.38 6.11
N GLU A 330 4.01 -27.33 5.80
CA GLU A 330 4.50 -25.97 5.58
C GLU A 330 3.59 -24.96 6.30
N PHE A 331 4.18 -23.88 6.76
CA PHE A 331 3.50 -22.81 7.50
C PHE A 331 3.84 -21.44 6.91
N ILE A 332 2.82 -20.60 6.78
CA ILE A 332 2.97 -19.25 6.21
C ILE A 332 2.36 -18.23 7.17
N SER A 333 3.13 -17.20 7.49
CA SER A 333 2.61 -16.03 8.18
C SER A 333 2.26 -14.94 7.17
N ALA A 334 0.97 -14.65 7.03
CA ALA A 334 0.43 -13.58 6.20
C ALA A 334 -0.19 -12.46 7.06
N VAL A 335 0.27 -12.32 8.29
CA VAL A 335 -0.18 -11.28 9.23
C VAL A 335 0.68 -10.02 9.09
N PRO A 336 0.19 -8.83 9.53
CA PRO A 336 1.00 -7.60 9.56
C PRO A 336 2.31 -7.76 10.34
N VAL A 337 3.33 -6.98 9.97
CA VAL A 337 4.67 -7.08 10.58
C VAL A 337 4.66 -6.98 12.10
N ASP A 338 3.82 -6.09 12.67
CA ASP A 338 3.72 -5.92 14.12
C ASP A 338 3.10 -7.13 14.81
N VAL A 339 2.18 -7.83 14.15
CA VAL A 339 1.62 -9.09 14.64
C VAL A 339 2.68 -10.19 14.55
N MET A 340 3.40 -10.28 13.42
CA MET A 340 4.47 -11.27 13.25
C MET A 340 5.58 -11.10 14.31
N LYS A 341 5.97 -9.85 14.62
CA LYS A 341 6.95 -9.57 15.69
C LYS A 341 6.51 -10.13 17.05
N ARG A 342 5.21 -10.02 17.38
CA ARG A 342 4.66 -10.55 18.64
C ARG A 342 4.55 -12.07 18.67
N MET A 343 4.24 -12.65 17.51
CA MET A 343 4.10 -14.11 17.36
C MET A 343 5.45 -14.81 17.11
N CYS A 344 6.54 -14.06 16.97
CA CYS A 344 7.86 -14.58 16.66
C CYS A 344 8.39 -15.42 17.84
N PRO A 345 8.65 -16.72 17.67
CA PRO A 345 9.18 -17.57 18.73
C PRO A 345 10.54 -17.07 19.24
N GLU A 346 10.81 -17.27 20.52
CA GLU A 346 12.02 -16.78 21.17
C GLU A 346 13.33 -17.19 20.45
N PRO A 347 13.53 -18.46 20.02
CA PRO A 347 14.73 -18.83 19.27
C PRO A 347 14.92 -18.02 17.99
N TRP A 348 13.83 -17.75 17.24
CA TRP A 348 13.89 -16.98 15.99
C TRP A 348 14.22 -15.51 16.23
N THR A 349 13.81 -14.95 17.38
CA THR A 349 14.07 -13.56 17.71
C THR A 349 15.57 -13.20 17.76
N LYS A 350 16.43 -14.21 17.91
CA LYS A 350 17.89 -14.08 17.94
C LYS A 350 18.52 -14.15 16.54
N MET A 351 17.79 -14.58 15.53
CA MET A 351 18.30 -14.72 14.17
C MET A 351 18.32 -13.35 13.47
N PRO A 352 19.40 -12.97 12.78
CA PRO A 352 19.51 -11.70 12.07
C PRO A 352 18.32 -11.44 11.10
N PHE A 353 17.84 -12.47 10.45
CA PHE A 353 16.69 -12.40 9.55
C PHE A 353 15.43 -11.83 10.22
N PHE A 354 15.09 -12.31 11.41
CA PHE A 354 13.92 -11.81 12.14
C PHE A 354 14.23 -10.49 12.87
N GLN A 355 15.48 -10.25 13.25
CA GLN A 355 15.89 -8.98 13.87
C GLN A 355 15.68 -7.76 12.97
N GLN A 356 15.83 -7.90 11.65
CA GLN A 356 15.60 -6.79 10.72
C GLN A 356 14.15 -6.25 10.81
N MET A 357 13.16 -7.09 11.14
CA MET A 357 11.77 -6.67 11.29
C MET A 357 11.56 -5.69 12.45
N LYS A 358 12.51 -5.56 13.38
CA LYS A 358 12.47 -4.52 14.43
C LYS A 358 12.48 -3.11 13.84
N GLN A 359 13.05 -2.95 12.65
CA GLN A 359 13.13 -1.68 11.94
C GLN A 359 11.81 -1.33 11.20
N LEU A 360 10.87 -2.26 11.15
CA LEU A 360 9.57 -2.06 10.50
C LEU A 360 8.46 -1.97 11.55
N GLU A 361 7.57 -1.02 11.35
CA GLU A 361 6.38 -0.82 12.20
C GLU A 361 5.20 -0.37 11.35
N GLY A 362 4.00 -0.66 11.80
CA GLY A 362 2.78 -0.19 11.15
C GLY A 362 2.50 1.27 11.49
N ILE A 363 2.02 2.03 10.52
CA ILE A 363 1.59 3.41 10.72
C ILE A 363 0.08 3.49 10.94
N PRO A 364 -0.40 4.39 11.82
CA PRO A 364 -1.83 4.55 12.04
C PRO A 364 -2.49 5.29 10.87
N VAL A 365 -3.75 4.95 10.63
CA VAL A 365 -4.65 5.65 9.71
C VAL A 365 -6.07 5.66 10.27
N ILE A 366 -6.83 6.70 9.96
CA ILE A 366 -8.25 6.80 10.28
C ILE A 366 -9.02 6.89 8.96
N ASN A 367 -10.02 6.05 8.80
CA ASN A 367 -10.99 6.14 7.71
C ASN A 367 -12.31 6.64 8.25
N ILE A 368 -12.96 7.55 7.55
CA ILE A 368 -14.18 8.20 8.02
C ILE A 368 -15.25 8.11 6.94
N HIS A 369 -16.45 7.70 7.35
CA HIS A 369 -17.64 7.69 6.53
C HIS A 369 -18.61 8.76 7.04
N LEU A 370 -19.15 9.59 6.15
CA LEU A 370 -20.04 10.68 6.46
C LEU A 370 -21.25 10.64 5.52
N TRP A 371 -22.46 10.53 6.08
CA TRP A 371 -23.72 10.58 5.34
C TRP A 371 -24.38 11.94 5.49
N PHE A 372 -24.71 12.58 4.37
CA PHE A 372 -25.32 13.91 4.33
C PHE A 372 -26.80 13.84 3.88
N ASP A 373 -27.58 14.85 4.26
CA ASP A 373 -29.01 14.96 3.93
C ASP A 373 -29.29 15.32 2.47
N ARG A 374 -28.25 15.68 1.71
CA ARG A 374 -28.32 16.08 0.30
C ARG A 374 -27.03 15.73 -0.44
N LYS A 375 -27.08 15.76 -1.77
CA LYS A 375 -25.90 15.65 -2.61
C LYS A 375 -25.00 16.86 -2.41
N LEU A 376 -23.70 16.62 -2.23
CA LEU A 376 -22.68 17.69 -2.15
C LEU A 376 -22.22 18.08 -3.54
N GLN A 377 -21.36 17.26 -4.15
CA GLN A 377 -20.86 17.47 -5.51
C GLN A 377 -20.99 16.17 -6.32
N ASN A 378 -21.32 16.30 -7.59
CA ASN A 378 -21.42 15.14 -8.46
C ASN A 378 -20.05 14.87 -9.12
N VAL A 379 -19.08 14.44 -8.32
CA VAL A 379 -17.73 14.06 -8.79
C VAL A 379 -17.56 12.57 -8.73
N ASP A 380 -17.69 11.91 -9.89
CA ASP A 380 -17.47 10.46 -10.02
C ASP A 380 -15.97 10.14 -10.12
N HIS A 381 -15.22 10.42 -9.04
CA HIS A 381 -13.77 10.20 -9.00
C HIS A 381 -13.22 10.26 -7.58
N LEU A 382 -11.96 9.76 -7.42
CA LEU A 382 -11.13 10.08 -6.26
C LEU A 382 -10.65 11.54 -6.33
N CYS A 383 -10.74 12.25 -5.21
CA CYS A 383 -10.23 13.59 -5.05
C CYS A 383 -9.04 13.61 -4.08
N PHE A 384 -7.93 14.17 -4.52
CA PHE A 384 -6.79 14.44 -3.66
C PHE A 384 -7.02 15.74 -2.91
N SER A 385 -6.87 15.71 -1.60
CA SER A 385 -6.94 16.89 -0.76
C SER A 385 -5.53 17.34 -0.38
N ARG A 386 -5.33 18.65 -0.32
CA ARG A 386 -4.11 19.25 0.23
C ARG A 386 -4.34 19.80 1.64
N SER A 387 -5.43 19.36 2.26
CA SER A 387 -5.74 19.63 3.65
C SER A 387 -4.64 19.07 4.57
N PRO A 388 -4.33 19.74 5.68
CA PRO A 388 -3.40 19.18 6.68
C PRO A 388 -3.90 17.89 7.32
N LEU A 389 -5.21 17.64 7.33
CA LEU A 389 -5.84 16.48 7.99
C LEU A 389 -6.42 15.44 7.03
N LEU A 390 -6.86 15.85 5.84
CA LEU A 390 -7.53 14.95 4.90
C LEU A 390 -6.59 14.65 3.73
N SER A 391 -6.40 13.37 3.42
CA SER A 391 -5.54 12.92 2.33
C SER A 391 -6.31 12.85 1.02
N VAL A 392 -7.23 11.91 0.94
CA VAL A 392 -8.09 11.65 -0.22
C VAL A 392 -9.51 11.40 0.24
N TYR A 393 -10.47 11.66 -0.64
CA TYR A 393 -11.88 11.38 -0.42
C TYR A 393 -12.59 11.05 -1.73
N ALA A 394 -13.73 10.38 -1.60
CA ALA A 394 -14.67 10.14 -2.71
C ALA A 394 -16.10 10.19 -2.20
N ASP A 395 -17.02 10.65 -3.05
CA ASP A 395 -18.46 10.47 -2.82
C ASP A 395 -18.85 9.07 -3.28
N MET A 396 -18.89 8.13 -2.35
CA MET A 396 -19.17 6.73 -2.63
C MET A 396 -20.59 6.52 -3.16
N SER A 397 -21.53 7.41 -2.80
CA SER A 397 -22.87 7.40 -3.37
C SER A 397 -22.93 7.84 -4.85
N THR A 398 -21.80 8.28 -5.41
CA THR A 398 -21.62 8.58 -6.84
C THR A 398 -20.67 7.60 -7.50
N THR A 399 -19.58 7.19 -6.80
CA THR A 399 -18.49 6.42 -7.40
C THR A 399 -18.70 4.92 -7.35
N CYS A 400 -19.48 4.40 -6.39
CA CYS A 400 -19.66 2.97 -6.15
C CYS A 400 -21.12 2.54 -6.36
N LYS A 401 -21.34 1.55 -7.21
CA LYS A 401 -22.67 1.07 -7.57
C LYS A 401 -23.48 0.56 -6.38
N GLU A 402 -22.86 -0.15 -5.44
CA GLU A 402 -23.55 -0.69 -4.26
C GLU A 402 -24.05 0.39 -3.32
N TYR A 403 -23.32 1.53 -3.25
CA TYR A 403 -23.64 2.66 -2.35
C TYR A 403 -24.37 3.81 -3.04
N TYR A 404 -24.78 3.63 -4.30
CA TYR A 404 -25.36 4.68 -5.11
C TYR A 404 -26.63 5.28 -4.46
N ASP A 405 -26.64 6.61 -4.38
CA ASP A 405 -27.79 7.42 -3.96
C ASP A 405 -27.80 8.69 -4.83
N GLU A 406 -28.90 8.99 -5.49
CA GLU A 406 -29.03 10.15 -6.37
C GLU A 406 -29.22 11.46 -5.58
N GLU A 407 -29.81 11.41 -4.41
CA GLU A 407 -30.22 12.59 -3.63
C GLU A 407 -29.22 12.95 -2.53
N LYS A 408 -28.48 11.97 -1.99
CA LYS A 408 -27.65 12.12 -0.81
C LYS A 408 -26.21 11.73 -1.09
N SER A 409 -25.28 12.37 -0.38
CA SER A 409 -23.87 12.02 -0.42
C SER A 409 -23.48 11.12 0.73
N MET A 410 -22.67 10.11 0.42
CA MET A 410 -21.89 9.34 1.37
C MET A 410 -20.42 9.54 1.05
N ILE A 411 -19.77 10.41 1.81
CA ILE A 411 -18.35 10.67 1.66
C ILE A 411 -17.54 9.67 2.46
N GLU A 412 -16.62 8.99 1.79
CA GLU A 412 -15.58 8.22 2.43
C GLU A 412 -14.25 8.95 2.27
N LEU A 413 -13.48 9.07 3.35
CA LEU A 413 -12.23 9.84 3.34
C LEU A 413 -11.17 9.22 4.25
N VAL A 414 -9.91 9.48 3.89
CA VAL A 414 -8.73 9.11 4.65
C VAL A 414 -8.22 10.32 5.41
N PHE A 415 -8.23 10.20 6.74
CA PHE A 415 -7.70 11.19 7.67
C PHE A 415 -6.24 10.85 7.98
N ALA A 416 -5.32 11.64 7.44
CA ALA A 416 -3.88 11.45 7.57
C ALA A 416 -3.10 12.76 7.34
N PRO A 417 -1.94 12.95 8.02
CA PRO A 417 -1.34 12.06 9.02
C PRO A 417 -2.08 12.13 10.36
N CYS A 418 -2.25 11.01 11.03
CA CYS A 418 -3.01 10.96 12.27
C CYS A 418 -2.16 10.76 13.52
N SER A 419 -0.83 10.90 13.41
CA SER A 419 0.09 10.78 14.54
C SER A 419 1.43 11.47 14.27
N PRO A 420 2.22 11.78 15.33
CA PRO A 420 3.53 12.38 15.19
C PRO A 420 4.55 11.55 14.41
N ILE A 421 4.47 10.23 14.46
CA ILE A 421 5.35 9.33 13.67
C ILE A 421 5.14 9.52 12.17
N ALA A 422 3.94 9.89 11.77
CA ALA A 422 3.55 10.16 10.38
C ALA A 422 3.83 11.60 9.93
N GLY A 423 4.32 12.47 10.81
CA GLY A 423 4.52 13.90 10.57
C GLY A 423 3.41 14.79 11.12
N GLY A 424 2.29 14.24 11.61
CA GLY A 424 1.21 15.02 12.22
C GLY A 424 1.61 15.60 13.59
N GLU A 425 1.10 16.79 13.90
CA GLU A 425 1.34 17.42 15.21
C GLU A 425 0.55 16.75 16.34
N THR A 426 -0.63 16.23 16.02
CA THR A 426 -1.59 15.67 16.98
C THR A 426 -1.68 14.15 16.84
N ASN A 427 -1.77 13.45 17.97
CA ASN A 427 -2.12 12.03 18.00
C ASN A 427 -3.64 11.85 17.92
N TRP A 428 -4.17 11.82 16.70
CA TRP A 428 -5.61 11.69 16.44
C TRP A 428 -6.16 10.31 16.77
N ILE A 429 -5.33 9.26 16.79
CA ILE A 429 -5.78 7.92 17.20
C ILE A 429 -6.30 7.92 18.64
N ALA A 430 -5.69 8.75 19.52
CA ALA A 430 -6.09 8.88 20.93
C ALA A 430 -7.28 9.82 21.15
N LYS A 431 -7.74 10.53 20.11
CA LYS A 431 -8.88 11.44 20.22
C LYS A 431 -10.22 10.71 20.12
N SER A 432 -11.27 11.26 20.71
CA SER A 432 -12.63 10.74 20.57
C SER A 432 -13.10 10.80 19.11
N ASN A 433 -14.07 9.95 18.76
CA ASN A 433 -14.66 9.97 17.41
C ASN A 433 -15.29 11.33 17.11
N GLN A 434 -15.90 11.97 18.09
CA GLN A 434 -16.52 13.29 17.92
C GLN A 434 -15.47 14.37 17.60
N GLU A 435 -14.33 14.43 18.33
CA GLU A 435 -13.25 15.37 18.02
C GLU A 435 -12.71 15.18 16.59
N ILE A 436 -12.60 13.94 16.13
CA ILE A 436 -12.15 13.62 14.77
C ILE A 436 -13.17 14.09 13.73
N VAL A 437 -14.45 13.82 13.98
CA VAL A 437 -15.55 14.25 13.09
C VAL A 437 -15.66 15.78 13.04
N ASP A 438 -15.56 16.46 14.19
CA ASP A 438 -15.60 17.93 14.26
C ASP A 438 -14.45 18.56 13.46
N ALA A 439 -13.22 18.04 13.61
CA ALA A 439 -12.06 18.49 12.83
C ALA A 439 -12.25 18.20 11.34
N THR A 440 -12.81 17.05 10.99
CA THR A 440 -13.12 16.67 9.60
C THR A 440 -14.14 17.61 8.99
N MET A 441 -15.22 17.93 9.71
CA MET A 441 -16.27 18.83 9.21
C MET A 441 -15.76 20.26 8.98
N LEU A 442 -14.84 20.76 9.82
CA LEU A 442 -14.18 22.06 9.59
C LEU A 442 -13.38 22.08 8.28
N GLU A 443 -12.64 21.00 7.99
CA GLU A 443 -11.90 20.87 6.72
C GLU A 443 -12.84 20.71 5.52
N LEU A 444 -13.92 19.96 5.67
CA LEU A 444 -14.92 19.80 4.61
C LEU A 444 -15.66 21.10 4.32
N GLU A 445 -16.02 21.92 5.33
CA GLU A 445 -16.56 23.27 5.12
C GLU A 445 -15.59 24.15 4.33
N ARG A 446 -14.29 24.02 4.59
CA ARG A 446 -13.27 24.74 3.83
C ARG A 446 -13.17 24.25 2.38
N LEU A 447 -13.26 22.93 2.16
CA LEU A 447 -13.19 22.32 0.83
C LEU A 447 -14.49 22.52 0.01
N PHE A 448 -15.64 22.52 0.68
CA PHE A 448 -16.98 22.62 0.09
C PHE A 448 -17.78 23.79 0.68
N PRO A 449 -17.29 25.04 0.55
CA PRO A 449 -17.89 26.18 1.24
C PRO A 449 -19.30 26.53 0.75
N LEU A 450 -19.69 26.10 -0.46
CA LEU A 450 -21.01 26.33 -1.01
C LEU A 450 -22.01 25.19 -0.68
N GLU A 451 -21.52 24.04 -0.31
CA GLU A 451 -22.32 22.86 0.00
C GLU A 451 -22.45 22.64 1.51
N ILE A 452 -21.41 22.98 2.27
CA ILE A 452 -21.35 22.77 3.73
C ILE A 452 -21.18 24.13 4.44
N GLY A 453 -21.96 24.35 5.48
CA GLY A 453 -21.85 25.52 6.34
C GLY A 453 -22.58 26.77 5.84
N PRO A 454 -22.34 27.94 6.47
CA PRO A 454 -23.19 29.13 6.35
C PRO A 454 -23.04 29.88 5.02
N LYS A 455 -22.01 29.56 4.22
CA LYS A 455 -21.82 30.15 2.89
C LYS A 455 -22.63 29.45 1.80
N SER A 456 -23.33 28.38 2.12
CA SER A 456 -24.23 27.70 1.19
C SER A 456 -25.39 28.61 0.76
N PRO A 457 -26.03 28.39 -0.40
CA PRO A 457 -27.11 29.23 -0.91
C PRO A 457 -28.31 29.35 0.03
N ASP A 458 -28.56 28.35 0.86
CA ASP A 458 -29.65 28.32 1.87
C ASP A 458 -29.21 28.84 3.25
N GLY A 459 -27.93 29.21 3.42
CA GLY A 459 -27.34 29.69 4.65
C GLY A 459 -27.18 28.63 5.76
N VAL A 460 -27.49 27.36 5.46
CA VAL A 460 -27.45 26.25 6.40
C VAL A 460 -26.46 25.18 5.92
N GLY A 461 -26.46 24.86 4.65
CA GLY A 461 -25.66 23.81 4.04
C GLY A 461 -26.17 22.39 4.34
N ALA A 462 -25.43 21.42 3.82
CA ALA A 462 -25.71 20.01 4.04
C ALA A 462 -25.52 19.62 5.51
N LYS A 463 -26.46 18.84 6.02
CA LYS A 463 -26.43 18.34 7.40
C LYS A 463 -25.82 16.95 7.44
N LEU A 464 -24.89 16.73 8.36
CA LEU A 464 -24.39 15.41 8.69
C LEU A 464 -25.50 14.61 9.40
N LEU A 465 -25.91 13.50 8.80
CA LEU A 465 -26.95 12.61 9.34
C LEU A 465 -26.35 11.50 10.19
N LYS A 466 -25.21 10.95 9.75
CA LYS A 466 -24.55 9.80 10.35
C LYS A 466 -23.06 9.86 10.05
N HIS A 467 -22.26 9.30 10.91
CA HIS A 467 -20.83 9.11 10.68
C HIS A 467 -20.35 7.76 11.23
N ALA A 468 -19.25 7.26 10.67
CA ALA A 468 -18.48 6.16 11.24
C ALA A 468 -16.99 6.49 11.17
N VAL A 469 -16.25 6.22 12.24
CA VAL A 469 -14.81 6.46 12.35
C VAL A 469 -14.10 5.13 12.57
N VAL A 470 -13.30 4.72 11.62
CA VAL A 470 -12.52 3.47 11.68
C VAL A 470 -11.07 3.81 11.97
N LYS A 471 -10.61 3.51 13.16
CA LYS A 471 -9.24 3.71 13.60
C LYS A 471 -8.43 2.43 13.38
N THR A 472 -7.37 2.52 12.59
CA THR A 472 -6.44 1.42 12.37
C THR A 472 -5.06 1.82 12.90
N PRO A 473 -4.72 1.46 14.15
CA PRO A 473 -3.50 1.95 14.81
C PRO A 473 -2.21 1.51 14.12
N ARG A 474 -2.25 0.40 13.38
CA ARG A 474 -1.11 -0.15 12.64
C ARG A 474 -1.59 -0.70 11.31
N SER A 475 -1.66 0.18 10.32
CA SER A 475 -2.11 -0.14 8.98
C SER A 475 -0.95 -0.64 8.09
N VAL A 476 -0.48 0.14 7.16
CA VAL A 476 0.69 -0.19 6.33
C VAL A 476 1.97 -0.04 7.13
N TYR A 477 3.07 -0.69 6.72
CA TYR A 477 4.34 -0.42 7.36
C TYR A 477 4.84 0.99 7.02
N ALA A 478 5.45 1.68 8.00
CA ALA A 478 5.98 3.02 7.83
C ALA A 478 7.19 3.01 6.89
N ALA A 479 7.03 3.46 5.67
CA ALA A 479 8.10 3.56 4.68
C ALA A 479 8.92 4.85 4.87
N ILE A 480 9.50 5.02 6.05
CA ILE A 480 10.39 6.13 6.39
C ILE A 480 11.81 5.88 5.86
N PRO A 481 12.67 6.93 5.73
CA PRO A 481 14.03 6.80 5.19
C PRO A 481 14.84 5.67 5.82
N GLY A 482 15.52 4.90 4.98
CA GLY A 482 16.40 3.79 5.39
C GLY A 482 15.68 2.50 5.80
N ARG A 483 14.37 2.39 5.63
CA ARG A 483 13.60 1.22 6.07
C ARG A 483 13.39 0.16 4.98
N ASN A 484 13.43 0.53 3.72
CA ASN A 484 13.16 -0.40 2.61
C ASN A 484 14.09 -1.62 2.60
N LYS A 485 15.36 -1.44 2.95
CA LYS A 485 16.37 -2.50 3.06
C LYS A 485 16.09 -3.56 4.14
N PHE A 486 15.22 -3.26 5.11
CA PHE A 486 14.85 -4.18 6.20
C PHE A 486 13.60 -5.00 5.92
N ARG A 487 13.00 -4.85 4.75
CA ARG A 487 11.86 -5.69 4.33
C ARG A 487 12.33 -7.12 4.12
N PRO A 488 11.81 -8.10 4.91
CA PRO A 488 12.27 -9.49 4.81
C PRO A 488 11.81 -10.15 3.51
N SER A 489 12.54 -11.16 3.03
CA SER A 489 12.03 -12.02 1.96
C SER A 489 10.86 -12.87 2.44
N GLN A 490 10.18 -13.46 1.47
CA GLN A 490 9.20 -14.50 1.71
C GLN A 490 9.87 -15.78 2.22
N GLU A 491 11.01 -16.18 1.63
CA GLU A 491 11.82 -17.30 2.09
C GLU A 491 12.55 -16.94 3.39
N THR A 492 12.36 -17.73 4.43
CA THR A 492 12.98 -17.54 5.75
C THR A 492 14.10 -18.57 5.98
N PRO A 493 14.97 -18.39 6.98
CA PRO A 493 15.95 -19.42 7.36
C PRO A 493 15.32 -20.68 7.96
N ILE A 494 14.02 -20.66 8.29
CA ILE A 494 13.29 -21.79 8.86
C ILE A 494 12.77 -22.67 7.72
N LYS A 495 13.13 -23.95 7.75
CA LYS A 495 12.96 -24.87 6.61
C LYS A 495 11.51 -25.07 6.12
N ASN A 496 10.51 -24.88 7.01
CA ASN A 496 9.09 -25.05 6.71
C ASN A 496 8.26 -23.82 7.08
N PHE A 497 8.87 -22.63 7.14
CA PHE A 497 8.20 -21.38 7.44
C PHE A 497 8.48 -20.32 6.41
N THR A 498 7.44 -19.63 5.98
CA THR A 498 7.48 -18.60 4.92
C THR A 498 6.72 -17.35 5.37
N LEU A 499 7.18 -16.18 4.96
CA LEU A 499 6.50 -14.91 5.21
C LEU A 499 5.73 -14.47 3.96
N ALA A 500 4.55 -13.87 4.16
CA ALA A 500 3.78 -13.19 3.16
C ALA A 500 3.29 -11.85 3.72
N GLY A 501 2.91 -10.92 2.86
CA GLY A 501 2.40 -9.61 3.26
C GLY A 501 3.01 -8.47 2.45
N ASP A 502 2.34 -7.34 2.47
CA ASP A 502 2.75 -6.11 1.79
C ASP A 502 4.11 -5.58 2.28
N TYR A 503 4.47 -5.83 3.54
CA TYR A 503 5.75 -5.44 4.14
C TYR A 503 6.94 -6.30 3.72
N THR A 504 6.72 -7.48 3.11
CA THR A 504 7.82 -8.33 2.63
C THR A 504 8.49 -7.74 1.40
N SER A 505 9.73 -8.14 1.12
CA SER A 505 10.50 -7.62 -0.01
C SER A 505 9.82 -7.96 -1.34
N GLN A 506 9.36 -6.94 -2.03
CA GLN A 506 8.75 -7.00 -3.37
C GLN A 506 8.84 -5.61 -4.01
N LYS A 507 8.59 -5.52 -5.32
CA LYS A 507 8.84 -4.31 -6.13
C LYS A 507 7.73 -3.24 -6.09
N PHE A 508 6.69 -3.43 -5.30
CA PHE A 508 5.64 -2.44 -5.06
C PHE A 508 5.68 -1.95 -3.61
N LEU A 509 4.83 -0.97 -3.30
CA LEU A 509 4.71 -0.37 -1.98
C LEU A 509 3.91 -1.27 -1.03
N GLY A 510 3.72 -0.83 0.21
CA GLY A 510 2.70 -1.32 1.13
C GLY A 510 1.30 -1.02 0.60
N SER A 511 0.80 -1.85 -0.33
CA SER A 511 -0.43 -1.64 -1.08
C SER A 511 -1.16 -2.95 -1.33
N MET A 512 -2.37 -2.89 -1.88
CA MET A 512 -3.10 -4.09 -2.33
C MET A 512 -2.30 -4.88 -3.36
N GLU A 513 -1.69 -4.21 -4.33
CA GLU A 513 -0.80 -4.82 -5.34
C GLU A 513 0.39 -5.53 -4.68
N GLY A 514 1.06 -4.85 -3.73
CA GLY A 514 2.17 -5.43 -2.97
C GLY A 514 1.75 -6.63 -2.11
N ALA A 515 0.54 -6.61 -1.56
CA ALA A 515 0.00 -7.72 -0.78
C ALA A 515 -0.26 -8.96 -1.65
N VAL A 516 -0.89 -8.80 -2.82
CA VAL A 516 -1.14 -9.90 -3.77
C VAL A 516 0.18 -10.47 -4.29
N LEU A 517 1.13 -9.61 -4.70
CA LEU A 517 2.45 -10.04 -5.14
C LEU A 517 3.21 -10.77 -4.03
N GLY A 518 3.18 -10.25 -2.79
CA GLY A 518 3.80 -10.89 -1.63
C GLY A 518 3.23 -12.28 -1.34
N GLY A 519 1.92 -12.44 -1.50
CA GLY A 519 1.25 -13.75 -1.40
C GLY A 519 1.65 -14.72 -2.52
N LYS A 520 1.73 -14.23 -3.76
CA LYS A 520 2.17 -15.01 -4.93
C LYS A 520 3.61 -15.51 -4.77
N LEU A 521 4.52 -14.63 -4.35
CA LEU A 521 5.91 -14.97 -4.09
C LEU A 521 6.06 -15.98 -2.94
N ALA A 522 5.27 -15.87 -1.90
CA ALA A 522 5.25 -16.85 -0.81
C ALA A 522 4.78 -18.23 -1.29
N ALA A 523 3.75 -18.28 -2.14
CA ALA A 523 3.30 -19.53 -2.77
C ALA A 523 4.40 -20.15 -3.65
N GLU A 524 5.16 -19.34 -4.41
CA GLU A 524 6.29 -19.79 -5.22
C GLU A 524 7.40 -20.42 -4.36
N VAL A 525 7.71 -19.82 -3.20
CA VAL A 525 8.70 -20.38 -2.25
C VAL A 525 8.30 -21.79 -1.82
N VAL A 526 7.06 -21.99 -1.39
CA VAL A 526 6.58 -23.30 -0.94
C VAL A 526 6.54 -24.31 -2.08
N ALA A 527 5.99 -23.93 -3.24
CA ALA A 527 5.92 -24.82 -4.40
C ALA A 527 7.31 -25.23 -4.93
N SER A 528 8.27 -24.30 -4.95
CA SER A 528 9.66 -24.57 -5.31
C SER A 528 10.33 -25.52 -4.30
N ARG A 529 10.13 -25.29 -3.01
CA ARG A 529 10.66 -26.12 -1.93
C ARG A 529 10.10 -27.56 -2.00
N ALA A 530 8.81 -27.71 -2.27
CA ALA A 530 8.17 -29.02 -2.44
C ALA A 530 8.78 -29.84 -3.60
N LYS A 531 9.34 -29.19 -4.61
CA LYS A 531 10.03 -29.80 -5.74
C LYS A 531 11.54 -29.96 -5.56
N GLY A 532 12.09 -29.55 -4.44
CA GLY A 532 13.55 -29.50 -4.22
C GLY A 532 14.26 -28.47 -5.11
N MET A 533 13.51 -27.52 -5.68
CA MET A 533 14.05 -26.43 -6.50
C MET A 533 14.51 -25.27 -5.63
N LYS A 534 15.54 -24.56 -6.07
CA LYS A 534 15.93 -23.30 -5.42
C LYS A 534 15.05 -22.18 -5.94
N THR A 535 14.49 -21.38 -5.03
CA THR A 535 13.84 -20.11 -5.36
C THR A 535 14.83 -19.17 -6.04
N GLN A 536 14.47 -18.61 -7.19
CA GLN A 536 15.37 -17.74 -7.95
C GLN A 536 15.31 -16.29 -7.43
N GLY A 537 16.47 -15.66 -7.30
CA GLY A 537 16.63 -14.21 -7.36
C GLY A 537 16.62 -13.39 -6.08
N LEU A 538 16.03 -13.83 -4.97
CA LEU A 538 15.92 -13.03 -3.74
C LEU A 538 17.13 -13.14 -2.78
N LYS A 539 17.99 -14.16 -2.96
CA LYS A 539 19.04 -14.51 -1.98
C LYS A 539 20.25 -13.57 -1.93
N ALA A 540 20.60 -12.90 -3.03
CA ALA A 540 21.84 -12.13 -3.10
C ALA A 540 21.76 -10.80 -2.32
N VAL A 541 20.66 -10.07 -2.45
CA VAL A 541 20.49 -8.77 -1.77
C VAL A 541 20.30 -8.95 -0.27
N GLN A 542 19.57 -9.98 0.15
CA GLN A 542 19.31 -10.24 1.55
C GLN A 542 20.51 -10.77 2.32
N LYS A 543 21.36 -11.59 1.68
CA LYS A 543 22.56 -12.08 2.36
C LYS A 543 23.43 -10.92 2.84
N SER A 544 23.59 -9.88 2.03
CA SER A 544 24.40 -8.70 2.41
C SER A 544 23.76 -7.89 3.53
N ILE A 545 22.41 -7.77 3.57
CA ILE A 545 21.69 -7.06 4.63
C ILE A 545 21.75 -7.84 5.95
N ILE A 546 21.49 -9.15 5.91
CA ILE A 546 21.55 -10.02 7.08
C ILE A 546 22.98 -10.04 7.65
N ASP A 547 24.00 -10.16 6.80
CA ASP A 547 25.39 -10.13 7.20
C ASP A 547 25.79 -8.78 7.83
N SER A 548 25.15 -7.67 7.38
CA SER A 548 25.41 -6.31 7.92
C SER A 548 24.75 -6.06 9.29
N ILE A 549 23.65 -6.74 9.61
CA ILE A 549 22.95 -6.58 10.89
C ILE A 549 23.73 -7.24 12.04
N GLY A 550 24.51 -8.28 11.75
CA GLY A 550 25.25 -9.05 12.76
C GLY A 550 24.35 -9.90 13.68
N PRO A 551 24.91 -10.61 14.65
CA PRO A 551 24.15 -11.41 15.60
C PRO A 551 23.26 -10.53 16.47
N ALA A 552 22.05 -11.00 16.75
CA ALA A 552 21.10 -10.31 17.61
C ALA A 552 21.66 -10.15 19.03
N LYS A 553 21.73 -8.91 19.49
CA LYS A 553 22.17 -8.60 20.86
C LYS A 553 21.08 -8.84 21.90
N GLU A 554 19.80 -8.67 21.50
CA GLU A 554 18.64 -8.83 22.38
C GLU A 554 17.49 -9.52 21.63
N PRO A 555 16.69 -10.37 22.32
CA PRO A 555 15.51 -10.98 21.71
C PRO A 555 14.49 -9.90 21.33
N LEU A 556 13.67 -10.20 20.32
CA LEU A 556 12.43 -9.46 20.07
C LEU A 556 11.59 -9.57 21.35
N GLY A 557 11.21 -8.44 21.96
CA GLY A 557 10.40 -8.47 23.18
C GLY A 557 9.10 -9.23 22.91
N VAL A 558 8.79 -10.20 23.76
CA VAL A 558 7.45 -10.79 23.84
C VAL A 558 6.61 -9.78 24.60
N VAL A 559 5.75 -9.06 23.92
CA VAL A 559 4.76 -8.18 24.59
C VAL A 559 3.70 -9.09 25.20
N GLY A 560 3.42 -8.90 26.49
CA GLY A 560 2.47 -9.73 27.24
C GLY A 560 1.08 -9.85 26.58
N GLU A 561 0.36 -10.89 26.92
CA GLU A 561 -0.84 -11.42 26.27
C GLU A 561 -2.05 -10.47 26.22
N SER A 562 -2.03 -9.29 26.88
CA SER A 562 -3.27 -8.68 27.28
C SER A 562 -3.86 -7.57 26.39
N GLU A 563 -3.11 -6.94 25.44
CA GLU A 563 -3.61 -5.63 25.05
C GLU A 563 -3.66 -5.31 23.55
N PHE A 564 -3.27 -6.21 22.66
CA PHE A 564 -3.39 -5.95 21.24
C PHE A 564 -4.05 -7.10 20.50
N ALA A 565 -5.34 -7.27 20.74
CA ALA A 565 -6.20 -7.94 19.79
C ALA A 565 -6.20 -7.12 18.49
N PHE A 566 -5.17 -7.32 17.64
CA PHE A 566 -5.32 -6.97 16.26
C PHE A 566 -6.49 -7.74 15.75
N GLY A 567 -7.47 -7.02 15.42
CA GLY A 567 -8.61 -7.47 14.69
C GLY A 567 -9.48 -8.32 15.48
N GLY A 568 -9.86 -8.02 16.46
CA GLY A 568 -11.24 -7.87 16.61
C GLY A 568 -11.51 -6.45 16.15
N GLY A 569 -11.74 -6.22 14.89
CA GLY A 569 -12.62 -5.15 14.54
C GLY A 569 -13.95 -5.48 15.22
N LYS A 570 -14.09 -5.35 16.52
CA LYS A 570 -15.27 -4.71 17.01
C LYS A 570 -15.28 -3.45 16.18
N VAL A 571 -16.27 -3.33 15.33
CA VAL A 571 -16.75 -2.05 14.91
C VAL A 571 -16.65 -1.23 16.17
N MET A 572 -15.70 -0.31 16.22
CA MET A 572 -15.65 0.62 17.33
C MET A 572 -16.72 1.66 17.05
N GLU A 573 -17.99 1.19 16.90
CA GLU A 573 -19.16 2.06 16.91
C GLU A 573 -19.30 2.72 18.27
N ASP A 574 -18.93 1.99 19.33
CA ASP A 574 -18.90 2.43 20.71
C ASP A 574 -17.85 1.58 21.44
N ALA A 575 -16.63 1.44 20.89
CA ALA A 575 -15.55 0.98 21.72
C ALA A 575 -15.49 1.94 22.88
N ASP A 576 -15.69 1.42 24.06
CA ASP A 576 -15.58 2.20 25.27
C ASP A 576 -14.43 3.16 25.12
N GLU A 577 -14.68 4.47 25.25
CA GLU A 577 -13.66 5.51 25.27
C GLU A 577 -12.51 5.13 26.22
N ALA A 578 -12.77 4.26 27.19
CA ALA A 578 -11.83 3.64 28.10
C ALA A 578 -10.83 2.66 27.41
N GLU A 579 -11.23 1.91 26.38
CA GLU A 579 -10.30 1.00 25.66
C GLU A 579 -9.38 1.77 24.71
N LEU A 580 -9.83 2.93 24.22
CA LEU A 580 -9.02 3.84 23.39
C LEU A 580 -8.17 4.81 24.23
N ALA A 581 -8.66 5.25 25.39
CA ALA A 581 -7.88 6.06 26.33
C ALA A 581 -6.67 5.27 26.88
N ASN A 582 -6.74 3.94 26.91
CA ASN A 582 -5.60 3.06 27.22
C ASN A 582 -4.63 2.90 26.05
N PHE A 583 -4.88 3.46 24.87
CA PHE A 583 -3.90 3.73 23.84
C PHE A 583 -3.10 5.00 24.21
N ASP A 584 -2.60 5.00 25.41
CA ASP A 584 -1.88 6.07 26.03
C ASP A 584 -0.60 6.42 25.26
N ALA A 585 -0.22 7.69 25.32
CA ALA A 585 1.09 8.20 24.88
C ALA A 585 2.26 7.35 25.44
N GLU A 586 2.08 6.68 26.58
CA GLU A 586 3.03 5.76 27.18
C GLU A 586 3.18 4.45 26.40
N GLN A 587 2.14 3.96 25.72
CA GLN A 587 2.23 2.80 24.85
C GLN A 587 2.84 3.14 23.49
N LEU A 588 2.63 4.36 23.00
CA LEU A 588 3.34 4.89 21.84
C LEU A 588 4.81 5.17 22.15
N THR A 589 5.15 5.64 23.36
CA THR A 589 6.54 5.82 23.83
C THR A 589 7.23 4.48 24.12
N LYS A 590 6.53 3.43 24.52
CA LYS A 590 7.08 2.07 24.55
C LYS A 590 7.36 1.53 23.14
N LEU A 591 6.68 2.03 22.13
CA LEU A 591 6.98 1.77 20.71
C LEU A 591 8.22 2.56 20.24
N ASP A 592 8.43 3.80 20.72
CA ASP A 592 9.65 4.59 20.47
C ASP A 592 10.91 3.90 21.02
N GLY A 593 10.82 3.15 22.11
CA GLY A 593 11.90 2.30 22.64
C GLY A 593 12.33 1.17 21.68
N TRP A 594 11.52 0.87 20.67
CA TRP A 594 11.81 -0.09 19.62
C TRP A 594 12.64 0.49 18.48
N THR A 595 12.66 1.81 18.29
CA THR A 595 13.39 2.48 17.20
C THR A 595 14.89 2.61 17.43
N GLY A 596 15.39 2.18 18.61
CA GLY A 596 16.85 2.05 18.87
C GLY A 596 17.64 3.34 18.96
N SER A 597 17.01 4.52 19.02
CA SER A 597 17.73 5.78 19.19
C SER A 597 17.37 6.48 20.51
N LYS A 598 18.31 6.44 21.45
CA LYS A 598 18.28 7.29 22.65
C LYS A 598 18.37 8.80 22.32
N GLU A 599 18.63 9.16 21.07
CA GLU A 599 18.74 10.55 20.60
C GLU A 599 17.39 11.22 20.37
N ALA A 600 16.34 10.46 20.02
CA ALA A 600 15.01 11.04 19.85
C ALA A 600 14.40 11.57 21.17
N ALA A 601 14.79 11.02 22.31
CA ALA A 601 14.31 11.45 23.62
C ALA A 601 14.93 12.79 24.10
N SER A 602 16.10 13.19 23.58
CA SER A 602 16.78 14.42 24.00
C SER A 602 16.32 15.69 23.32
N VAL A 603 15.61 15.56 22.19
CA VAL A 603 15.07 16.71 21.42
C VAL A 603 13.72 17.20 21.98
N ARG A 604 13.04 16.38 22.82
CA ARG A 604 11.75 16.76 23.44
C ARG A 604 11.87 17.53 24.75
N ALA A 605 13.06 17.81 25.25
CA ALA A 605 13.32 18.54 26.52
C ALA A 605 13.91 19.94 26.31
N ARG A 606 13.79 20.55 25.13
CA ARG A 606 14.16 21.96 24.91
C ARG A 606 13.09 22.69 24.10
#